data_0e06b3bf2b4d90687c7d97851c66947b
#
_entry.id   0e06b3bf2b4d90687c7d97851c66947b
#
_cell.length_a   1.000
_cell.length_b   1.000
_cell.length_c   1.000
_cell.angle_alpha   90.00
_cell.angle_beta   90.00
_cell.angle_gamma   90.00
#
_symmetry.space_group_name_H-M   'P 1'
#
loop_
_entity.id
_entity.type
_entity.pdbx_description
1 polymer ?
#
loop_
_entity_poly.entity_id
_entity_poly.type
_entity_poly.pdbx_seq_one_letter_code
_entity_poly.pdbx_strand_id
1 'polypeptide(L)'
;RRFEGVVGLTNIDRPRWPRPRLKCVRAAVCTTINALTQPIEIVANASDWCLVVVGDAITPGDAYQRLARQKPDKVAYLSLEDQRRLPYETSAAMPERHFGRKNVGYVYAAHAGATQIFDFDDDNALLSATALDGLKPTTKVYLASGKGPVNPYPWFGASKAWPRGLPLDSLNSANASLSTTKSQVQLGAVQGLAQRDPDVDAIYRLAPPNALPLPFFFDRKAASENLIALSHKTMAPFNAQATLWFRDAFSALYLPTTVHGRVSDIWRSYAAQAAFRCQGLSLAFSPPVVEQDRNAHDFMGDYMSERPLYEEAGA
;
A
#
# COMPACT_ATOMS: atom_id res chain seq x y z
N ARG A 1 -33.41 6.83 5.46
CA ARG A 1 -33.26 7.41 6.81
C ARG A 1 -31.92 8.13 6.84
N ARG A 2 -31.93 9.47 6.96
CA ARG A 2 -30.72 10.28 7.22
C ARG A 2 -30.19 9.90 8.60
N PHE A 3 -28.91 9.64 8.69
CA PHE A 3 -28.20 9.61 9.97
C PHE A 3 -28.01 11.05 10.43
N GLU A 4 -29.00 11.61 11.12
CA GLU A 4 -28.83 12.80 11.96
C GLU A 4 -28.34 12.30 13.31
N GLY A 5 -27.07 12.59 13.64
CA GLY A 5 -26.50 12.23 14.92
C GLY A 5 -24.99 12.07 14.96
N VAL A 6 -24.25 12.78 14.11
CA VAL A 6 -22.83 13.03 14.42
C VAL A 6 -22.79 14.23 15.33
N VAL A 7 -22.74 13.98 16.63
CA VAL A 7 -22.41 14.98 17.65
C VAL A 7 -21.16 15.71 17.19
N GLY A 8 -21.28 17.01 17.00
CA GLY A 8 -20.18 17.86 16.59
C GLY A 8 -18.99 17.73 17.54
N LEU A 9 -17.92 17.13 17.08
CA LEU A 9 -16.59 17.25 17.66
C LEU A 9 -16.03 18.66 17.35
N THR A 10 -16.78 19.68 17.77
CA THR A 10 -16.31 21.05 17.79
C THR A 10 -15.54 21.24 19.08
N ASN A 11 -14.26 21.59 18.96
CA ASN A 11 -13.34 21.97 20.03
C ASN A 11 -12.92 20.84 21.01
N ILE A 12 -12.35 19.78 20.49
CA ILE A 12 -11.26 19.16 21.22
C ILE A 12 -10.08 20.11 21.04
N ASP A 13 -9.60 20.70 22.13
CA ASP A 13 -8.30 21.38 22.19
C ASP A 13 -7.24 20.37 21.75
N ARG A 14 -6.98 20.34 20.45
CA ARG A 14 -5.93 19.49 19.90
C ARG A 14 -4.62 20.05 20.41
N PRO A 15 -3.85 19.29 21.18
CA PRO A 15 -2.52 19.74 21.55
C PRO A 15 -1.81 20.13 20.25
N ARG A 16 -1.32 21.38 20.16
CA ARG A 16 -0.56 21.87 19.00
C ARG A 16 0.82 21.25 19.07
N TRP A 17 0.92 19.99 18.61
CA TRP A 17 2.20 19.32 18.50
C TRP A 17 3.06 20.04 17.47
N PRO A 18 4.36 20.23 17.74
CA PRO A 18 5.26 20.81 16.74
C PRO A 18 5.24 19.95 15.51
N ARG A 19 5.01 20.57 14.36
CA ARG A 19 5.01 19.83 13.08
C ARG A 19 6.38 19.19 12.83
N PRO A 20 6.40 17.98 12.27
CA PRO A 20 7.63 17.38 11.77
C PRO A 20 8.36 18.31 10.79
N ARG A 21 9.69 18.19 10.73
CA ARG A 21 10.53 19.07 9.89
C ARG A 21 10.42 18.84 8.39
N LEU A 22 9.77 17.75 7.96
CA LEU A 22 9.61 17.44 6.54
C LEU A 22 8.88 18.57 5.80
N LYS A 23 9.39 18.94 4.61
CA LYS A 23 8.89 20.06 3.82
C LYS A 23 8.15 19.65 2.54
N CYS A 24 7.87 18.37 2.36
CA CYS A 24 7.22 17.86 1.17
C CYS A 24 5.71 17.64 1.37
N VAL A 25 4.95 17.85 0.31
CA VAL A 25 3.52 17.51 0.25
C VAL A 25 3.28 16.05 -0.15
N ARG A 26 4.34 15.34 -0.58
CA ARG A 26 4.34 13.91 -0.90
C ARG A 26 5.31 13.21 0.04
N ALA A 27 4.89 12.14 0.68
CA ALA A 27 5.71 11.35 1.58
C ALA A 27 5.70 9.87 1.17
N ALA A 28 6.88 9.29 1.07
CA ALA A 28 7.04 7.84 0.98
C ALA A 28 7.28 7.27 2.37
N VAL A 29 6.57 6.20 2.72
CA VAL A 29 6.62 5.59 4.05
C VAL A 29 6.99 4.12 3.92
N CYS A 30 8.03 3.71 4.63
CA CYS A 30 8.37 2.29 4.75
C CYS A 30 8.71 1.93 6.20
N THR A 31 8.53 0.66 6.56
CA THR A 31 9.11 0.07 7.76
C THR A 31 10.17 -0.95 7.34
N THR A 32 11.21 -1.11 8.13
CA THR A 32 12.32 -1.99 7.79
C THR A 32 12.99 -2.58 9.01
N ILE A 33 13.48 -3.80 8.88
CA ILE A 33 14.36 -4.47 9.83
C ILE A 33 15.76 -4.71 9.22
N ASN A 34 15.97 -4.29 7.98
CA ASN A 34 17.17 -4.51 7.19
C ASN A 34 18.13 -3.32 7.27
N ALA A 35 19.36 -3.53 6.84
CA ALA A 35 20.30 -2.44 6.57
C ALA A 35 19.76 -1.53 5.45
N LEU A 36 20.34 -0.33 5.31
CA LEU A 36 19.93 0.62 4.28
C LEU A 36 20.00 -0.04 2.89
N THR A 37 18.86 -0.07 2.20
CA THR A 37 18.69 -0.70 0.90
C THR A 37 18.72 0.33 -0.23
N GLN A 38 19.06 -0.11 -1.44
CA GLN A 38 19.04 0.74 -2.63
C GLN A 38 17.66 1.37 -2.91
N PRO A 39 16.52 0.66 -2.80
CA PRO A 39 15.20 1.26 -2.92
C PRO A 39 14.97 2.47 -2.03
N ILE A 40 15.38 2.38 -0.78
CA ILE A 40 15.27 3.48 0.19
C ILE A 40 16.14 4.68 -0.24
N GLU A 41 17.38 4.44 -0.71
CA GLU A 41 18.25 5.49 -1.20
C GLU A 41 17.69 6.19 -2.45
N ILE A 42 17.10 5.45 -3.37
CA ILE A 42 16.43 6.01 -4.56
C ILE A 42 15.33 6.99 -4.13
N VAL A 43 14.45 6.59 -3.22
CA VAL A 43 13.36 7.44 -2.73
C VAL A 43 13.90 8.64 -1.95
N ALA A 44 14.94 8.46 -1.13
CA ALA A 44 15.59 9.57 -0.39
C ALA A 44 16.21 10.63 -1.31
N ASN A 45 16.51 10.27 -2.55
CA ASN A 45 17.08 11.17 -3.56
C ASN A 45 16.02 11.76 -4.51
N ALA A 46 14.79 11.23 -4.53
CA ALA A 46 13.71 11.75 -5.37
C ALA A 46 13.38 13.22 -5.01
N SER A 47 13.26 14.09 -6.03
CA SER A 47 13.17 15.56 -5.83
C SER A 47 11.95 15.97 -5.02
N ASP A 48 10.79 15.39 -5.29
CA ASP A 48 9.49 15.86 -4.81
C ASP A 48 8.90 15.02 -3.67
N TRP A 49 9.68 14.06 -3.15
CA TRP A 49 9.27 13.14 -2.11
C TRP A 49 10.06 13.34 -0.84
N CYS A 50 9.39 13.31 0.29
CA CYS A 50 10.02 13.08 1.58
C CYS A 50 9.94 11.60 1.92
N LEU A 51 10.92 11.10 2.64
CA LEU A 51 10.99 9.72 3.09
C LEU A 51 10.79 9.64 4.61
N VAL A 52 9.90 8.77 5.04
CA VAL A 52 9.73 8.38 6.45
C VAL A 52 10.08 6.90 6.57
N VAL A 53 11.15 6.61 7.27
CA VAL A 53 11.57 5.24 7.59
C VAL A 53 11.23 4.94 9.04
N VAL A 54 10.42 3.93 9.27
CA VAL A 54 10.02 3.47 10.61
C VAL A 54 10.88 2.26 10.97
N GLY A 55 11.79 2.44 11.93
CA GLY A 55 12.61 1.36 12.47
C GLY A 55 11.83 0.50 13.46
N ASP A 56 12.33 -0.72 13.67
CA ASP A 56 11.84 -1.64 14.69
C ASP A 56 13.02 -2.13 15.56
N ALA A 57 12.77 -3.02 16.50
CA ALA A 57 13.74 -3.46 17.54
C ALA A 57 15.08 -3.97 16.97
N ILE A 58 15.08 -4.56 15.79
CA ILE A 58 16.27 -5.14 15.15
C ILE A 58 16.82 -4.32 13.99
N THR A 59 16.22 -3.16 13.68
CA THR A 59 16.68 -2.31 12.57
C THR A 59 18.08 -1.76 12.86
N PRO A 60 19.07 -1.96 11.97
CA PRO A 60 20.41 -1.38 12.13
C PRO A 60 20.38 0.13 11.81
N GLY A 61 20.08 0.95 12.83
CA GLY A 61 19.65 2.34 12.68
C GLY A 61 20.71 3.34 12.23
N ASP A 62 22.01 3.04 12.37
CA ASP A 62 23.09 4.02 12.17
C ASP A 62 23.12 4.64 10.77
N ALA A 63 22.92 3.82 9.73
CA ALA A 63 22.90 4.30 8.34
C ALA A 63 21.69 5.20 8.08
N TYR A 64 20.52 4.83 8.60
CA TYR A 64 19.30 5.62 8.51
C TYR A 64 19.41 6.96 9.25
N GLN A 65 20.01 6.95 10.44
CA GLN A 65 20.28 8.18 11.20
C GLN A 65 21.23 9.11 10.45
N ARG A 66 22.29 8.57 9.83
CA ARG A 66 23.19 9.37 8.99
C ARG A 66 22.45 9.99 7.82
N LEU A 67 21.65 9.21 7.10
CA LEU A 67 20.85 9.68 5.96
C LEU A 67 19.89 10.80 6.38
N ALA A 68 19.18 10.65 7.50
CA ALA A 68 18.27 11.66 8.03
C ALA A 68 19.01 12.95 8.45
N ARG A 69 20.22 12.85 9.04
CA ARG A 69 21.05 14.03 9.36
C ARG A 69 21.54 14.77 8.12
N GLN A 70 21.86 14.05 7.05
CA GLN A 70 22.29 14.64 5.77
C GLN A 70 21.16 15.35 5.03
N LYS A 71 19.90 14.91 5.24
CA LYS A 71 18.72 15.40 4.54
C LYS A 71 17.56 15.73 5.50
N PRO A 72 17.77 16.65 6.48
CA PRO A 72 16.85 16.82 7.62
C PRO A 72 15.45 17.32 7.25
N ASP A 73 15.31 17.98 6.10
CA ASP A 73 14.02 18.48 5.59
C ASP A 73 13.29 17.46 4.69
N LYS A 74 13.96 16.35 4.33
CA LYS A 74 13.46 15.33 3.38
C LYS A 74 13.37 13.94 3.96
N VAL A 75 14.20 13.57 4.92
CA VAL A 75 14.26 12.22 5.45
C VAL A 75 14.04 12.25 6.96
N ALA A 76 13.06 11.50 7.42
CA ALA A 76 12.84 11.18 8.81
C ALA A 76 13.14 9.70 9.05
N TYR A 77 14.05 9.40 9.95
CA TYR A 77 14.18 8.06 10.51
C TYR A 77 13.62 8.07 11.92
N LEU A 78 12.67 7.19 12.16
CA LEU A 78 11.99 7.05 13.45
C LEU A 78 12.49 5.75 14.11
N SER A 79 13.53 5.84 14.94
CA SER A 79 13.93 4.73 15.80
C SER A 79 12.83 4.39 16.81
N LEU A 80 12.88 3.23 17.47
CA LEU A 80 11.92 2.92 18.54
C LEU A 80 11.92 3.97 19.64
N GLU A 81 13.08 4.52 19.97
CA GLU A 81 13.19 5.58 20.97
C GLU A 81 12.51 6.87 20.50
N ASP A 82 12.73 7.26 19.23
CA ASP A 82 12.04 8.42 18.65
C ASP A 82 10.53 8.22 18.63
N GLN A 83 10.07 7.03 18.23
CA GLN A 83 8.65 6.69 18.18
C GLN A 83 7.98 6.78 19.56
N ARG A 84 8.65 6.36 20.64
CA ARG A 84 8.15 6.47 22.02
C ARG A 84 7.99 7.93 22.50
N ARG A 85 8.73 8.86 21.90
CA ARG A 85 8.66 10.30 22.20
C ARG A 85 7.64 11.04 21.33
N LEU A 86 7.11 10.38 20.30
CA LEU A 86 6.09 10.99 19.47
C LEU A 86 4.77 11.15 20.26
N PRO A 87 4.05 12.24 20.02
CA PRO A 87 2.81 12.53 20.73
C PRO A 87 1.60 11.75 20.18
N TYR A 88 1.83 10.61 19.55
CA TYR A 88 0.76 9.83 18.94
C TYR A 88 0.41 8.62 19.81
N GLU A 89 -0.85 8.45 20.16
CA GLU A 89 -1.34 7.24 20.81
C GLU A 89 -1.01 5.98 19.98
N THR A 90 -1.04 6.10 18.65
CA THR A 90 -0.62 5.06 17.72
C THR A 90 0.80 4.57 18.01
N SER A 91 1.75 5.47 18.37
CA SER A 91 3.12 5.06 18.63
C SER A 91 3.25 4.13 19.84
N ALA A 92 2.45 4.37 20.88
CA ALA A 92 2.40 3.54 22.08
C ALA A 92 1.63 2.22 21.86
N ALA A 93 0.62 2.24 20.98
CA ALA A 93 -0.25 1.09 20.73
C ALA A 93 0.36 0.06 19.76
N MET A 94 1.35 0.45 18.94
CA MET A 94 1.92 -0.47 17.94
C MET A 94 2.88 -1.48 18.58
N PRO A 95 2.70 -2.80 18.37
CA PRO A 95 3.61 -3.81 18.87
C PRO A 95 4.99 -3.69 18.21
N GLU A 96 6.04 -4.05 18.94
CA GLU A 96 7.39 -4.21 18.38
C GLU A 96 7.48 -5.52 17.57
N ARG A 97 8.45 -5.59 16.66
CA ARG A 97 8.65 -6.72 15.72
C ARG A 97 7.39 -7.03 14.92
N HIS A 98 6.71 -5.98 14.48
CA HIS A 98 5.44 -6.11 13.77
C HIS A 98 5.34 -5.14 12.59
N PHE A 99 4.90 -5.64 11.45
CA PHE A 99 4.71 -4.86 10.22
C PHE A 99 3.81 -3.62 10.42
N GLY A 100 2.80 -3.73 11.29
CA GLY A 100 1.90 -2.64 11.64
C GLY A 100 2.57 -1.40 12.26
N ARG A 101 3.86 -1.45 12.66
CA ARG A 101 4.60 -0.25 13.05
C ARG A 101 4.66 0.80 11.95
N LYS A 102 4.49 0.42 10.70
CA LYS A 102 4.35 1.32 9.55
C LYS A 102 3.26 2.38 9.76
N ASN A 103 2.22 2.08 10.57
CA ASN A 103 1.17 3.03 10.98
C ASN A 103 1.73 4.31 11.62
N VAL A 104 2.81 4.20 12.38
CA VAL A 104 3.46 5.38 12.99
C VAL A 104 3.99 6.31 11.91
N GLY A 105 4.56 5.75 10.85
CA GLY A 105 5.04 6.51 9.69
C GLY A 105 3.93 7.22 8.93
N TYR A 106 2.76 6.58 8.78
CA TYR A 106 1.61 7.21 8.12
C TYR A 106 1.10 8.42 8.92
N VAL A 107 0.95 8.26 10.25
CA VAL A 107 0.52 9.36 11.12
C VAL A 107 1.55 10.48 11.09
N TYR A 108 2.86 10.16 11.13
CA TYR A 108 3.93 11.14 11.06
C TYR A 108 3.90 11.92 9.73
N ALA A 109 3.76 11.24 8.59
CA ALA A 109 3.67 11.85 7.28
C ALA A 109 2.43 12.76 7.14
N ALA A 110 1.26 12.29 7.60
CA ALA A 110 0.02 13.06 7.60
C ALA A 110 0.14 14.31 8.48
N HIS A 111 0.76 14.20 9.67
CA HIS A 111 1.02 15.32 10.57
C HIS A 111 2.03 16.32 9.99
N ALA A 112 3.01 15.85 9.22
CA ALA A 112 3.94 16.69 8.46
C ALA A 112 3.23 17.52 7.37
N GLY A 113 2.00 17.15 7.00
CA GLY A 113 1.20 17.85 6.01
C GLY A 113 1.18 17.19 4.64
N ALA A 114 1.56 15.92 4.55
CA ALA A 114 1.47 15.18 3.30
C ALA A 114 0.02 15.17 2.77
N THR A 115 -0.12 15.30 1.46
CA THR A 115 -1.37 15.15 0.72
C THR A 115 -1.39 13.86 -0.09
N GLN A 116 -0.22 13.24 -0.24
CA GLN A 116 -0.02 11.93 -0.87
C GLN A 116 0.95 11.13 -0.01
N ILE A 117 0.63 9.85 0.21
CA ILE A 117 1.52 8.89 0.88
C ILE A 117 1.75 7.72 -0.06
N PHE A 118 3.02 7.48 -0.41
CA PHE A 118 3.45 6.28 -1.12
C PHE A 118 3.89 5.26 -0.08
N ASP A 119 3.11 4.22 0.05
CA ASP A 119 3.32 3.08 0.92
C ASP A 119 4.14 2.04 0.16
N PHE A 120 5.37 1.78 0.58
CA PHE A 120 6.29 0.87 -0.10
C PHE A 120 7.11 0.04 0.87
N ASP A 121 7.72 -1.03 0.37
CA ASP A 121 8.60 -1.90 1.13
C ASP A 121 10.07 -1.65 0.76
N ASP A 122 10.98 -2.00 1.66
CA ASP A 122 12.42 -1.71 1.55
C ASP A 122 13.17 -2.54 0.50
N ASP A 123 12.49 -3.55 -0.09
CA ASP A 123 12.96 -4.38 -1.21
C ASP A 123 12.33 -4.01 -2.56
N ASN A 124 11.59 -2.90 -2.62
CA ASN A 124 10.87 -2.45 -3.81
C ASN A 124 11.51 -1.21 -4.44
N ALA A 125 12.28 -1.42 -5.50
CA ALA A 125 12.91 -0.34 -6.24
C ALA A 125 11.92 0.33 -7.19
N LEU A 126 11.80 1.67 -7.13
CA LEU A 126 11.05 2.43 -8.14
C LEU A 126 11.66 2.20 -9.54
N LEU A 127 10.82 1.89 -10.53
CA LEU A 127 11.23 1.71 -11.92
C LEU A 127 11.74 3.01 -12.56
N SER A 128 11.30 4.16 -12.05
CA SER A 128 11.83 5.47 -12.38
C SER A 128 11.50 6.47 -11.27
N ALA A 129 12.28 7.54 -11.17
CA ALA A 129 12.02 8.63 -10.22
C ALA A 129 10.66 9.31 -10.45
N THR A 130 10.11 9.18 -11.66
CA THR A 130 8.83 9.79 -12.08
C THR A 130 7.68 8.78 -12.15
N ALA A 131 7.87 7.53 -11.69
CA ALA A 131 6.86 6.47 -11.80
C ALA A 131 5.51 6.82 -11.15
N LEU A 132 5.52 7.72 -10.16
CA LEU A 132 4.34 8.19 -9.45
C LEU A 132 3.89 9.60 -9.83
N ASP A 133 4.59 10.24 -10.78
CA ASP A 133 4.26 11.60 -11.19
C ASP A 133 2.98 11.63 -12.04
N GLY A 134 2.26 12.74 -11.91
CA GLY A 134 1.01 12.95 -12.67
C GLY A 134 -0.22 12.26 -12.07
N LEU A 135 -0.06 11.35 -11.09
CA LEU A 135 -1.20 10.75 -10.41
C LEU A 135 -1.91 11.80 -9.54
N LYS A 136 -3.18 12.02 -9.84
CA LYS A 136 -4.04 13.01 -9.17
C LYS A 136 -5.24 12.33 -8.54
N PRO A 137 -5.79 12.86 -7.43
CA PRO A 137 -6.96 12.29 -6.78
C PRO A 137 -8.18 12.25 -7.71
N THR A 138 -8.33 13.23 -8.60
CA THR A 138 -9.41 13.24 -9.61
C THR A 138 -8.79 13.07 -10.99
N THR A 139 -9.15 12.00 -11.68
CA THR A 139 -8.54 11.67 -12.98
C THR A 139 -9.49 10.87 -13.88
N LYS A 140 -9.19 10.89 -15.19
CA LYS A 140 -9.88 10.02 -16.16
C LYS A 140 -9.20 8.66 -16.17
N VAL A 141 -10.01 7.60 -16.04
CA VAL A 141 -9.55 6.21 -15.95
C VAL A 141 -10.46 5.29 -16.75
N TYR A 142 -10.04 4.05 -16.94
CA TYR A 142 -10.99 2.98 -17.26
C TYR A 142 -11.63 2.50 -15.95
N LEU A 143 -12.95 2.66 -15.84
CA LEU A 143 -13.72 2.18 -14.70
C LEU A 143 -14.22 0.77 -14.99
N ALA A 144 -13.74 -0.20 -14.25
CA ALA A 144 -14.24 -1.57 -14.28
C ALA A 144 -15.50 -1.68 -13.42
N SER A 145 -16.62 -1.96 -14.07
CA SER A 145 -17.94 -2.05 -13.44
C SER A 145 -18.50 -3.46 -13.55
N GLY A 146 -19.00 -3.98 -12.44
CA GLY A 146 -19.58 -5.30 -12.29
C GLY A 146 -19.93 -5.56 -10.84
N LYS A 147 -19.91 -6.81 -10.41
CA LYS A 147 -20.16 -7.22 -9.02
C LYS A 147 -19.12 -8.27 -8.61
N GLY A 148 -18.71 -8.20 -7.34
CA GLY A 148 -17.88 -9.21 -6.71
C GLY A 148 -16.38 -9.00 -6.90
N PRO A 149 -15.61 -10.06 -6.67
CA PRO A 149 -14.15 -10.02 -6.75
C PRO A 149 -13.63 -9.73 -8.14
N VAL A 150 -12.54 -8.99 -8.23
CA VAL A 150 -11.85 -8.64 -9.46
C VAL A 150 -10.40 -9.06 -9.38
N ASN A 151 -9.93 -9.76 -10.40
CA ASN A 151 -8.51 -10.02 -10.61
C ASN A 151 -7.96 -8.92 -11.55
N PRO A 152 -7.10 -8.01 -11.09
CA PRO A 152 -6.56 -6.95 -11.94
C PRO A 152 -5.43 -7.43 -12.88
N TYR A 153 -4.77 -8.54 -12.59
CA TYR A 153 -3.56 -8.98 -13.28
C TYR A 153 -3.74 -9.25 -14.78
N PRO A 154 -4.88 -9.82 -15.25
CA PRO A 154 -5.12 -9.98 -16.69
C PRO A 154 -5.04 -8.68 -17.50
N TRP A 155 -5.40 -7.54 -16.93
CA TRP A 155 -5.32 -6.24 -17.61
C TRP A 155 -3.88 -5.80 -17.89
N PHE A 156 -2.93 -6.40 -17.19
CA PHE A 156 -1.50 -6.12 -17.29
C PHE A 156 -0.71 -7.31 -17.85
N GLY A 157 -1.39 -8.23 -18.56
CA GLY A 157 -0.74 -9.33 -19.27
C GLY A 157 -0.55 -10.64 -18.49
N ALA A 158 -0.98 -10.71 -17.22
CA ALA A 158 -0.83 -11.90 -16.36
C ALA A 158 -2.15 -12.66 -16.18
N SER A 159 -2.71 -13.21 -17.27
CA SER A 159 -4.03 -13.86 -17.27
C SER A 159 -4.14 -15.12 -16.41
N LYS A 160 -3.01 -15.76 -16.08
CA LYS A 160 -2.95 -16.97 -15.26
C LYS A 160 -2.61 -16.72 -13.80
N ALA A 161 -2.34 -15.47 -13.44
CA ALA A 161 -1.99 -15.10 -12.07
C ALA A 161 -3.12 -14.34 -11.39
N TRP A 162 -3.10 -14.35 -10.09
CA TRP A 162 -4.01 -13.58 -9.24
C TRP A 162 -3.28 -12.98 -8.04
N PRO A 163 -3.73 -11.81 -7.53
CA PRO A 163 -3.12 -11.20 -6.38
C PRO A 163 -3.41 -11.97 -5.09
N ARG A 164 -2.48 -11.93 -4.16
CA ARG A 164 -2.64 -12.47 -2.80
C ARG A 164 -3.91 -11.90 -2.16
N GLY A 165 -4.71 -12.81 -1.59
CA GLY A 165 -5.97 -12.48 -0.93
C GLY A 165 -7.19 -12.42 -1.84
N LEU A 166 -7.09 -12.67 -3.14
CA LEU A 166 -8.28 -12.88 -3.97
C LEU A 166 -8.98 -14.17 -3.49
N PRO A 167 -10.31 -14.14 -3.24
CA PRO A 167 -11.04 -15.33 -2.80
C PRO A 167 -10.83 -16.51 -3.75
N LEU A 168 -10.34 -17.64 -3.25
CA LEU A 168 -9.97 -18.79 -4.08
C LEU A 168 -11.15 -19.43 -4.79
N ASP A 169 -12.33 -19.44 -4.17
CA ASP A 169 -13.57 -19.90 -4.77
C ASP A 169 -14.06 -19.02 -5.93
N SER A 170 -13.57 -17.80 -6.00
CA SER A 170 -13.91 -16.83 -7.02
C SER A 170 -12.95 -16.79 -8.21
N LEU A 171 -11.86 -17.56 -8.20
CA LEU A 171 -10.82 -17.50 -9.24
C LEU A 171 -11.36 -17.68 -10.65
N ASN A 172 -12.30 -18.61 -10.84
CA ASN A 172 -12.90 -18.91 -12.15
C ASN A 172 -13.99 -17.91 -12.56
N SER A 173 -14.57 -17.17 -11.61
CA SER A 173 -15.65 -16.22 -11.84
C SER A 173 -15.21 -14.76 -11.75
N ALA A 174 -14.04 -14.49 -11.21
CA ALA A 174 -13.47 -13.15 -11.18
C ALA A 174 -13.42 -12.58 -12.61
N ASN A 175 -13.88 -11.34 -12.76
CA ASN A 175 -13.97 -10.62 -14.04
C ASN A 175 -15.08 -11.11 -15.02
N ALA A 176 -15.82 -12.18 -14.75
CA ALA A 176 -16.76 -12.77 -15.71
C ALA A 176 -17.88 -11.79 -16.15
N SER A 177 -18.23 -10.82 -15.32
CA SER A 177 -19.30 -9.85 -15.60
C SER A 177 -18.82 -8.40 -15.70
N LEU A 178 -17.50 -8.18 -15.92
CA LEU A 178 -16.96 -6.83 -15.95
C LEU A 178 -17.14 -6.15 -17.31
N SER A 179 -17.56 -4.90 -17.27
CA SER A 179 -17.48 -3.95 -18.37
C SER A 179 -16.50 -2.83 -18.01
N THR A 180 -15.86 -2.22 -18.99
CA THR A 180 -14.96 -1.09 -18.79
C THR A 180 -15.42 0.11 -19.58
N THR A 181 -15.48 1.28 -18.94
CA THR A 181 -15.84 2.55 -19.56
C THR A 181 -14.87 3.64 -19.13
N LYS A 182 -14.60 4.59 -20.03
CA LYS A 182 -13.82 5.79 -19.65
C LYS A 182 -14.67 6.67 -18.74
N SER A 183 -14.19 6.95 -17.54
CA SER A 183 -14.89 7.74 -16.53
C SER A 183 -13.95 8.64 -15.77
N GLN A 184 -14.46 9.74 -15.27
CA GLN A 184 -13.76 10.55 -14.28
C GLN A 184 -14.15 10.05 -12.89
N VAL A 185 -13.17 9.75 -12.05
CA VAL A 185 -13.37 9.23 -10.70
C VAL A 185 -12.53 9.98 -9.68
N GLN A 186 -12.96 9.94 -8.43
CA GLN A 186 -12.16 10.35 -7.28
C GLN A 186 -11.44 9.13 -6.73
N LEU A 187 -10.12 9.18 -6.70
CA LEU A 187 -9.28 8.06 -6.24
C LEU A 187 -8.98 8.21 -4.74
N GLY A 188 -9.14 7.12 -3.99
CA GLY A 188 -8.65 6.97 -2.64
C GLY A 188 -7.22 6.43 -2.63
N ALA A 189 -6.96 5.43 -3.47
CA ALA A 189 -5.65 4.82 -3.62
C ALA A 189 -5.39 4.33 -5.05
N VAL A 190 -4.11 4.24 -5.40
CA VAL A 190 -3.61 3.58 -6.62
C VAL A 190 -2.61 2.50 -6.22
N GLN A 191 -2.94 1.25 -6.50
CA GLN A 191 -2.01 0.14 -6.38
C GLN A 191 -1.16 0.04 -7.63
N GLY A 192 0.14 0.30 -7.50
CA GLY A 192 1.12 -0.03 -8.52
C GLY A 192 1.48 -1.51 -8.47
N LEU A 193 1.65 -2.14 -9.64
CA LEU A 193 2.13 -3.51 -9.69
C LEU A 193 3.65 -3.57 -9.50
N ALA A 194 4.16 -4.74 -9.10
CA ALA A 194 5.58 -5.01 -8.97
C ALA A 194 6.06 -5.93 -10.09
N GLN A 195 7.10 -5.53 -10.81
CA GLN A 195 7.80 -6.38 -11.78
C GLN A 195 8.66 -7.42 -11.05
N ARG A 196 9.06 -8.46 -11.76
CA ARG A 196 9.95 -9.57 -11.38
C ARG A 196 9.29 -10.56 -10.44
N ASP A 197 8.83 -10.13 -9.28
CA ASP A 197 8.17 -11.00 -8.30
C ASP A 197 6.86 -10.37 -7.80
N PRO A 198 5.75 -10.54 -8.56
CA PRO A 198 4.46 -9.95 -8.21
C PRO A 198 3.90 -10.56 -6.92
N ASP A 199 3.06 -9.79 -6.24
CA ASP A 199 2.39 -10.26 -5.02
C ASP A 199 1.27 -11.25 -5.36
N VAL A 200 1.63 -12.53 -5.36
CA VAL A 200 0.73 -13.67 -5.47
C VAL A 200 0.73 -14.45 -4.16
N ASP A 201 -0.33 -15.21 -3.89
CA ASP A 201 -0.41 -16.01 -2.66
C ASP A 201 0.50 -17.24 -2.68
N ALA A 202 0.69 -17.86 -1.51
CA ALA A 202 1.55 -19.03 -1.38
C ALA A 202 0.98 -20.25 -2.09
N ILE A 203 -0.35 -20.39 -2.22
CA ILE A 203 -0.98 -21.48 -3.00
C ILE A 203 -0.56 -21.37 -4.45
N TYR A 204 -0.58 -20.16 -5.03
CA TYR A 204 -0.12 -19.95 -6.39
C TYR A 204 1.32 -20.40 -6.60
N ARG A 205 2.21 -20.11 -5.63
CA ARG A 205 3.63 -20.47 -5.68
C ARG A 205 3.89 -21.96 -5.48
N LEU A 206 3.05 -22.62 -4.68
CA LEU A 206 3.18 -24.06 -4.37
C LEU A 206 2.53 -24.96 -5.42
N ALA A 207 1.71 -24.43 -6.33
CA ALA A 207 0.93 -25.20 -7.31
C ALA A 207 1.54 -25.17 -8.72
N PRO A 208 2.63 -25.88 -9.02
CA PRO A 208 3.13 -26.05 -10.37
C PRO A 208 2.13 -26.91 -11.18
N PRO A 209 2.05 -26.79 -12.53
CA PRO A 209 2.95 -26.05 -13.42
C PRO A 209 2.42 -24.66 -13.83
N ASN A 210 1.41 -24.13 -13.16
CA ASN A 210 0.70 -22.91 -13.56
C ASN A 210 1.38 -21.63 -13.04
N ALA A 211 2.37 -21.78 -12.17
CA ALA A 211 3.12 -20.64 -11.64
C ALA A 211 3.81 -19.86 -12.77
N LEU A 212 3.74 -18.53 -12.70
CA LEU A 212 4.52 -17.66 -13.57
C LEU A 212 6.01 -17.98 -13.39
N PRO A 213 6.78 -18.14 -14.50
CA PRO A 213 8.22 -18.24 -14.36
C PRO A 213 8.74 -16.93 -13.73
N LEU A 214 9.62 -17.03 -12.75
CA LEU A 214 10.29 -15.87 -12.16
C LEU A 214 11.68 -15.69 -12.79
N PRO A 215 12.10 -14.45 -13.06
CA PRO A 215 11.36 -13.19 -12.88
C PRO A 215 10.23 -13.03 -13.90
N PHE A 216 9.07 -12.56 -13.46
CA PHE A 216 7.94 -12.27 -14.31
C PHE A 216 7.84 -10.78 -14.60
N PHE A 217 7.47 -10.43 -15.83
CA PHE A 217 7.28 -9.05 -16.24
C PHE A 217 5.86 -8.82 -16.77
N PHE A 218 5.12 -7.97 -16.09
CA PHE A 218 3.85 -7.47 -16.62
C PHE A 218 4.07 -6.68 -17.90
N ASP A 219 3.15 -6.82 -18.84
CA ASP A 219 3.18 -6.03 -20.07
C ASP A 219 2.82 -4.56 -19.76
N ARG A 220 3.82 -3.70 -19.82
CA ARG A 220 3.64 -2.26 -19.62
C ARG A 220 2.84 -1.59 -20.74
N LYS A 221 2.78 -2.20 -21.93
CA LYS A 221 2.03 -1.66 -23.07
C LYS A 221 0.56 -2.08 -23.04
N ALA A 222 0.21 -3.22 -22.47
CA ALA A 222 -1.17 -3.70 -22.40
C ALA A 222 -2.10 -2.73 -21.66
N ALA A 223 -1.54 -1.92 -20.74
CA ALA A 223 -2.27 -0.90 -19.98
C ALA A 223 -1.58 0.48 -20.08
N SER A 224 -0.84 0.74 -21.15
CA SER A 224 0.26 1.69 -21.21
C SER A 224 -0.07 3.16 -20.93
N GLU A 225 -1.31 3.56 -20.77
CA GLU A 225 -1.63 4.96 -20.51
C GLU A 225 -2.80 5.17 -19.54
N ASN A 226 -3.40 4.11 -18.99
CA ASN A 226 -4.64 4.27 -18.24
C ASN A 226 -4.65 3.47 -16.94
N LEU A 227 -4.99 4.16 -15.88
CA LEU A 227 -5.39 3.53 -14.63
C LEU A 227 -6.70 2.75 -14.84
N ILE A 228 -6.82 1.60 -14.19
CA ILE A 228 -8.06 0.84 -14.14
C ILE A 228 -8.62 0.97 -12.73
N ALA A 229 -9.67 1.76 -12.59
CA ALA A 229 -10.37 1.94 -11.32
C ALA A 229 -11.49 0.92 -11.16
N LEU A 230 -11.81 0.59 -9.92
CA LEU A 230 -12.90 -0.29 -9.55
C LEU A 230 -14.14 0.49 -9.17
N SER A 231 -15.29 0.05 -9.65
CA SER A 231 -16.59 0.57 -9.22
C SER A 231 -16.92 0.13 -7.79
N HIS A 232 -17.85 0.80 -7.13
CA HIS A 232 -18.22 0.52 -5.74
C HIS A 232 -18.82 -0.87 -5.48
N LYS A 233 -19.16 -1.63 -6.53
CA LYS A 233 -19.71 -3.00 -6.42
C LYS A 233 -18.68 -4.08 -6.68
N THR A 234 -17.47 -3.70 -6.99
CA THR A 234 -16.34 -4.59 -7.24
C THR A 234 -15.29 -4.42 -6.14
N MET A 235 -14.52 -5.46 -5.91
CA MET A 235 -13.42 -5.47 -4.93
C MET A 235 -12.23 -6.24 -5.48
N ALA A 236 -11.03 -5.78 -5.17
CA ALA A 236 -9.80 -6.53 -5.42
C ALA A 236 -8.87 -6.34 -4.23
N PRO A 237 -8.15 -7.38 -3.79
CA PRO A 237 -7.11 -7.19 -2.78
C PRO A 237 -5.98 -6.31 -3.34
N PHE A 238 -5.40 -5.50 -2.46
CA PHE A 238 -4.18 -4.75 -2.73
C PHE A 238 -3.31 -4.69 -1.47
N ASN A 239 -2.03 -4.44 -1.64
CA ASN A 239 -1.04 -4.60 -0.58
C ASN A 239 -0.43 -3.26 -0.12
N ALA A 240 0.62 -3.34 0.74
CA ALA A 240 1.38 -2.20 1.25
C ALA A 240 2.74 -2.04 0.53
N GLN A 241 2.92 -2.67 -0.62
CA GLN A 241 4.20 -2.77 -1.31
C GLN A 241 4.49 -1.58 -2.23
N ALA A 242 3.46 -1.10 -2.96
CA ALA A 242 3.61 -0.02 -3.93
C ALA A 242 2.29 0.74 -4.11
N THR A 243 1.75 1.27 -3.03
CA THR A 243 0.42 1.89 -3.03
C THR A 243 0.49 3.38 -2.76
N LEU A 244 0.00 4.17 -3.69
CA LEU A 244 -0.15 5.61 -3.53
C LEU A 244 -1.53 5.92 -2.94
N TRP A 245 -1.55 6.63 -1.82
CA TRP A 245 -2.75 7.06 -1.12
C TRP A 245 -2.94 8.56 -1.23
N PHE A 246 -4.17 8.99 -1.45
CA PHE A 246 -4.56 10.40 -1.45
C PHE A 246 -5.16 10.79 -0.11
N ARG A 247 -5.05 12.08 0.24
CA ARG A 247 -5.38 12.61 1.57
C ARG A 247 -6.76 12.21 2.09
N ASP A 248 -7.78 12.21 1.23
CA ASP A 248 -9.16 11.91 1.62
C ASP A 248 -9.33 10.43 2.07
N ALA A 249 -8.37 9.58 1.72
CA ALA A 249 -8.35 8.16 2.09
C ALA A 249 -7.42 7.83 3.28
N PHE A 250 -6.75 8.80 3.90
CA PHE A 250 -5.74 8.53 4.94
C PHE A 250 -6.33 7.85 6.18
N SER A 251 -7.62 8.02 6.48
CA SER A 251 -8.30 7.28 7.55
C SER A 251 -8.33 5.76 7.32
N ALA A 252 -8.16 5.30 6.09
CA ALA A 252 -8.16 3.89 5.72
C ALA A 252 -6.75 3.28 5.60
N LEU A 253 -5.68 4.04 5.91
CA LEU A 253 -4.29 3.58 5.86
C LEU A 253 -3.92 2.57 6.97
N TYR A 254 -4.73 2.47 8.01
CA TYR A 254 -4.41 1.67 9.19
C TYR A 254 -4.20 0.18 8.85
N LEU A 255 -3.00 -0.31 9.16
CA LEU A 255 -2.66 -1.74 9.12
C LEU A 255 -3.09 -2.40 10.41
N PRO A 256 -4.03 -3.37 10.40
CA PRO A 256 -4.44 -4.07 11.61
C PRO A 256 -3.27 -4.84 12.24
N THR A 257 -3.17 -4.78 13.56
CA THR A 257 -2.09 -5.39 14.35
C THR A 257 -2.54 -6.62 15.13
N THR A 258 -3.82 -6.98 15.03
CA THR A 258 -4.41 -8.15 15.65
C THR A 258 -4.35 -9.39 14.77
N VAL A 259 -3.81 -9.26 13.57
CA VAL A 259 -3.62 -10.33 12.59
C VAL A 259 -2.14 -10.46 12.25
N HIS A 260 -1.74 -11.60 11.68
CA HIS A 260 -0.36 -11.82 11.25
C HIS A 260 0.08 -10.75 10.22
N GLY A 261 1.32 -10.29 10.29
CA GLY A 261 1.84 -9.25 9.39
C GLY A 261 1.68 -9.57 7.90
N ARG A 262 1.76 -10.86 7.54
CA ARG A 262 1.59 -11.37 6.17
C ARG A 262 0.20 -11.13 5.57
N VAL A 263 -0.82 -10.92 6.38
CA VAL A 263 -2.21 -10.73 5.93
C VAL A 263 -2.77 -9.35 6.28
N SER A 264 -2.04 -8.57 7.07
CA SER A 264 -2.47 -7.29 7.62
C SER A 264 -2.83 -6.27 6.52
N ASP A 265 -2.00 -6.15 5.51
CA ASP A 265 -2.21 -5.24 4.38
C ASP A 265 -3.39 -5.65 3.49
N ILE A 266 -3.60 -6.94 3.33
CA ILE A 266 -4.74 -7.47 2.56
C ILE A 266 -6.05 -7.21 3.30
N TRP A 267 -6.12 -7.47 4.61
CA TRP A 267 -7.30 -7.12 5.40
C TRP A 267 -7.58 -5.61 5.40
N ARG A 268 -6.53 -4.78 5.52
CA ARG A 268 -6.64 -3.33 5.31
C ARG A 268 -7.28 -3.02 3.96
N SER A 269 -6.86 -3.71 2.90
CA SER A 269 -7.34 -3.44 1.55
C SER A 269 -8.85 -3.59 1.40
N TYR A 270 -9.43 -4.60 2.02
CA TYR A 270 -10.89 -4.81 2.05
C TYR A 270 -11.61 -3.76 2.89
N ALA A 271 -11.09 -3.48 4.10
CA ALA A 271 -11.63 -2.43 4.97
C ALA A 271 -11.57 -1.04 4.30
N ALA A 272 -10.46 -0.72 3.64
CA ALA A 272 -10.29 0.53 2.91
C ALA A 272 -11.31 0.68 1.78
N GLN A 273 -11.54 -0.36 0.98
CA GLN A 273 -12.54 -0.30 -0.09
C GLN A 273 -13.96 -0.16 0.45
N ALA A 274 -14.28 -0.74 1.61
CA ALA A 274 -15.54 -0.49 2.28
C ALA A 274 -15.69 0.99 2.68
N ALA A 275 -14.64 1.60 3.25
CA ALA A 275 -14.61 3.02 3.58
C ALA A 275 -14.70 3.91 2.33
N PHE A 276 -14.02 3.54 1.23
CA PHE A 276 -14.06 4.27 -0.04
C PHE A 276 -15.48 4.36 -0.60
N ARG A 277 -16.27 3.28 -0.51
CA ARG A 277 -17.69 3.29 -0.93
C ARG A 277 -18.49 4.37 -0.21
N CYS A 278 -18.28 4.53 1.10
CA CYS A 278 -18.97 5.55 1.90
C CYS A 278 -18.54 6.98 1.54
N GLN A 279 -17.33 7.16 1.02
CA GLN A 279 -16.73 8.45 0.70
C GLN A 279 -16.79 8.83 -0.79
N GLY A 280 -17.31 7.95 -1.64
CA GLY A 280 -17.30 8.15 -3.09
C GLY A 280 -15.93 8.02 -3.74
N LEU A 281 -14.98 7.34 -3.07
CA LEU A 281 -13.62 7.11 -3.54
C LEU A 281 -13.51 5.77 -4.26
N SER A 282 -12.56 5.64 -5.18
CA SER A 282 -12.27 4.39 -5.90
C SER A 282 -10.83 3.95 -5.65
N LEU A 283 -10.62 2.63 -5.64
CA LEU A 283 -9.32 2.01 -5.83
C LEU A 283 -9.00 1.95 -7.32
N ALA A 284 -7.77 2.26 -7.71
CA ALA A 284 -7.28 1.99 -9.06
C ALA A 284 -6.01 1.15 -9.03
N PHE A 285 -5.77 0.44 -10.14
CA PHE A 285 -4.52 -0.27 -10.43
C PHE A 285 -3.78 0.46 -11.55
N SER A 286 -2.47 0.56 -11.42
CA SER A 286 -1.58 1.07 -12.44
C SER A 286 -0.66 -0.02 -12.99
N PRO A 287 -0.07 0.18 -14.18
CA PRO A 287 1.08 -0.61 -14.59
C PRO A 287 2.16 -0.63 -13.51
N PRO A 288 3.15 -1.53 -13.62
CA PRO A 288 4.22 -1.62 -12.64
C PRO A 288 4.93 -0.28 -12.43
N VAL A 289 5.11 0.06 -11.17
CA VAL A 289 5.84 1.26 -10.70
C VAL A 289 7.10 0.90 -9.93
N VAL A 290 7.20 -0.34 -9.48
CA VAL A 290 8.36 -0.90 -8.79
C VAL A 290 8.79 -2.22 -9.40
N GLU A 291 10.03 -2.61 -9.15
CA GLU A 291 10.48 -3.99 -9.27
C GLU A 291 10.84 -4.54 -7.89
N GLN A 292 10.59 -5.81 -7.69
CA GLN A 292 10.90 -6.50 -6.45
C GLN A 292 11.88 -7.64 -6.71
N ASP A 293 13.00 -7.62 -6.00
CA ASP A 293 13.87 -8.77 -5.79
C ASP A 293 13.59 -9.34 -4.40
N ARG A 294 12.66 -10.28 -4.35
CA ARG A 294 12.20 -10.86 -3.09
C ARG A 294 13.30 -11.65 -2.41
N ASN A 295 13.45 -11.45 -1.12
CA ASN A 295 14.28 -12.30 -0.27
C ASN A 295 13.80 -13.75 -0.30
N ALA A 296 14.68 -14.70 0.08
CA ALA A 296 14.31 -16.12 0.18
C ALA A 296 13.12 -16.30 1.13
N HIS A 297 12.11 -17.05 0.69
CA HIS A 297 10.88 -17.30 1.44
C HIS A 297 10.71 -18.81 1.71
N ASP A 298 10.15 -19.10 2.88
CA ASP A 298 9.54 -20.39 3.19
C ASP A 298 8.07 -20.35 2.73
N PHE A 299 7.79 -20.85 1.54
CA PHE A 299 6.43 -20.84 0.98
C PHE A 299 5.42 -21.68 1.79
N MET A 300 5.88 -22.70 2.54
CA MET A 300 4.99 -23.43 3.45
C MET A 300 4.66 -22.58 4.69
N GLY A 301 5.63 -21.87 5.23
CA GLY A 301 5.42 -20.89 6.31
C GLY A 301 4.50 -19.75 5.86
N ASP A 302 4.69 -19.25 4.63
CA ASP A 302 3.80 -18.25 4.02
C ASP A 302 2.36 -18.78 3.90
N TYR A 303 2.18 -20.02 3.38
CA TYR A 303 0.88 -20.68 3.28
C TYR A 303 0.14 -20.76 4.63
N MET A 304 0.84 -21.19 5.67
CA MET A 304 0.26 -21.28 7.01
C MET A 304 -0.13 -19.91 7.57
N SER A 305 0.65 -18.89 7.27
CA SER A 305 0.39 -17.51 7.72
C SER A 305 -0.73 -16.83 6.93
N GLU A 306 -0.94 -17.24 5.67
CA GLU A 306 -1.99 -16.72 4.79
C GLU A 306 -3.34 -17.45 4.93
N ARG A 307 -3.39 -18.52 5.72
CA ARG A 307 -4.60 -19.33 5.91
C ARG A 307 -5.88 -18.51 6.17
N PRO A 308 -5.89 -17.44 7.00
CA PRO A 308 -7.08 -16.62 7.17
C PRO A 308 -7.62 -16.01 5.87
N LEU A 309 -6.75 -15.68 4.91
CA LEU A 309 -7.19 -15.17 3.60
C LEU A 309 -7.91 -16.24 2.79
N TYR A 310 -7.46 -17.48 2.88
CA TYR A 310 -8.08 -18.60 2.15
C TYR A 310 -9.45 -18.99 2.67
N GLU A 311 -9.62 -18.88 3.99
CA GLU A 311 -10.85 -19.29 4.68
C GLU A 311 -11.90 -18.18 4.75
N GLU A 312 -11.49 -16.90 4.78
CA GLU A 312 -12.40 -15.81 5.15
C GLU A 312 -12.54 -14.71 4.07
N ALA A 313 -11.63 -14.62 3.08
CA ALA A 313 -11.70 -13.53 2.10
C ALA A 313 -12.94 -13.58 1.19
N GLY A 314 -13.60 -14.72 1.07
CA GLY A 314 -14.85 -14.89 0.32
C GLY A 314 -16.12 -14.63 1.13
N ALA A 315 -16.03 -14.52 2.46
CA ALA A 315 -17.15 -14.28 3.36
C ALA A 315 -17.46 -12.78 3.48
#